data_72dfa01fb59817afa5dd97eac6c697fc
#
_entry.id   72dfa01fb59817afa5dd97eac6c697fc
#
_cell.length_a   1.000
_cell.length_b   1.000
_cell.length_c   1.000
_cell.angle_alpha   90.00
_cell.angle_beta   90.00
_cell.angle_gamma   90.00
#
_symmetry.space_group_name_H-M   'P 1'
#
loop_
_entity.id
_entity.type
_entity.pdbx_description
1 polymer ?
#
loop_
_entity_poly.entity_id
_entity_poly.type
_entity_poly.pdbx_seq_one_letter_code
_entity_poly.pdbx_strand_id
1 'polypeptide(L)'
;MSNLTYIYQKNVSEIKLLDTLNYTLEEFKANPQACYPTWDTVTMTASEVKYEYPCLDVSGELREMTKYEKYKKGLYKLLENEVEYQGDILVLEQGQYVDEKGVLQTVPKPEGTRVEWNWKTHEWEEKATNLEIVQAQYSEYEGMDTPSTLEEMKQQDPALATEYLNMMIELRGLIYTLSTSETQTVGYAVLPIPQPSEKLKEFKNRFKLTK
;
A
#
# COMPACT_ATOMS: atom_id res chain seq x y z
N MET A 1 18.15 31.65 -6.65
CA MET A 1 16.81 31.96 -7.21
C MET A 1 16.93 31.92 -8.70
N SER A 2 15.97 31.32 -9.38
CA SER A 2 15.97 31.21 -10.85
C SER A 2 15.64 32.60 -11.42
N ASN A 3 16.52 33.17 -12.22
CA ASN A 3 16.30 34.43 -12.93
C ASN A 3 15.50 34.19 -14.22
N LEU A 4 14.56 33.29 -14.22
CA LEU A 4 13.79 32.89 -15.38
C LEU A 4 12.34 33.25 -15.23
N THR A 5 11.75 33.83 -16.29
CA THR A 5 10.32 34.05 -16.42
C THR A 5 9.78 33.21 -17.56
N TYR A 6 8.72 32.45 -17.28
CA TYR A 6 8.04 31.58 -18.23
C TYR A 6 6.80 32.28 -18.75
N ILE A 7 6.68 32.40 -20.08
CA ILE A 7 5.56 33.02 -20.76
C ILE A 7 4.61 31.94 -21.25
N TYR A 8 3.34 32.05 -20.87
CA TYR A 8 2.28 31.12 -21.27
C TYR A 8 1.21 31.80 -22.08
N GLN A 9 0.75 31.13 -23.12
CA GLN A 9 -0.44 31.54 -23.86
C GLN A 9 -1.68 31.00 -23.17
N LYS A 10 -2.65 31.88 -22.86
CA LYS A 10 -3.97 31.53 -22.36
C LYS A 10 -4.88 31.25 -23.55
N ASN A 11 -5.27 30.00 -23.73
CA ASN A 11 -6.28 29.63 -24.70
C ASN A 11 -7.50 29.05 -23.96
N VAL A 12 -8.70 29.12 -24.54
CA VAL A 12 -9.94 28.68 -23.88
C VAL A 12 -9.89 27.19 -23.45
N SER A 13 -9.16 26.36 -24.17
CA SER A 13 -9.07 24.91 -23.92
C SER A 13 -7.75 24.45 -23.33
N GLU A 14 -6.67 25.23 -23.51
CA GLU A 14 -5.33 24.76 -23.15
C GLU A 14 -4.39 25.96 -22.90
N ILE A 15 -3.54 25.84 -21.88
CA ILE A 15 -2.47 26.79 -21.61
C ILE A 15 -1.17 26.19 -22.09
N LYS A 16 -0.40 26.92 -22.87
CA LYS A 16 0.86 26.47 -23.44
C LYS A 16 2.01 27.37 -23.06
N LEU A 17 3.14 26.79 -22.71
CA LEU A 17 4.39 27.50 -22.60
C LEU A 17 4.81 28.01 -24.00
N LEU A 18 4.97 29.32 -24.13
CA LEU A 18 5.45 29.95 -25.36
C LEU A 18 6.95 30.16 -25.35
N ASP A 19 7.48 30.68 -24.23
CA ASP A 19 8.87 31.10 -24.17
C ASP A 19 9.40 31.07 -22.72
N THR A 20 10.71 31.13 -22.60
CA THR A 20 11.45 31.25 -21.33
C THR A 20 12.43 32.39 -21.44
N LEU A 21 12.22 33.41 -20.63
CA LEU A 21 13.02 34.64 -20.66
C LEU A 21 14.04 34.64 -19.52
N ASN A 22 15.24 35.22 -19.79
CA ASN A 22 16.30 35.37 -18.80
C ASN A 22 16.14 36.69 -18.01
N TYR A 23 15.00 36.87 -17.43
CA TYR A 23 14.61 37.98 -16.55
C TYR A 23 13.92 37.43 -15.33
N THR A 24 13.99 38.13 -14.19
CA THR A 24 13.11 37.84 -13.05
C THR A 24 11.67 38.24 -13.39
N LEU A 25 10.71 37.67 -12.71
CA LEU A 25 9.29 38.02 -12.92
C LEU A 25 9.03 39.51 -12.57
N GLU A 26 9.76 40.07 -11.61
CA GLU A 26 9.67 41.49 -11.24
C GLU A 26 10.20 42.39 -12.34
N GLU A 27 11.39 42.12 -12.92
CA GLU A 27 11.92 42.85 -14.07
C GLU A 27 11.00 42.77 -15.27
N PHE A 28 10.45 41.57 -15.54
CA PHE A 28 9.48 41.41 -16.61
C PHE A 28 8.20 42.24 -16.36
N LYS A 29 7.63 42.21 -15.16
CA LYS A 29 6.43 42.98 -14.81
C LYS A 29 6.65 44.48 -14.86
N ALA A 30 7.88 44.97 -14.62
CA ALA A 30 8.20 46.39 -14.68
C ALA A 30 8.15 46.93 -16.14
N ASN A 31 8.53 46.15 -17.13
CA ASN A 31 8.46 46.54 -18.56
C ASN A 31 8.26 45.31 -19.48
N PRO A 32 7.05 44.74 -19.51
CA PRO A 32 6.78 43.48 -20.24
C PRO A 32 7.11 43.56 -21.72
N GLN A 33 6.78 44.67 -22.37
CA GLN A 33 6.97 44.81 -23.82
C GLN A 33 8.44 45.03 -24.22
N ALA A 34 9.26 45.54 -23.32
CA ALA A 34 10.71 45.58 -23.58
C ALA A 34 11.35 44.19 -23.45
N CYS A 35 10.86 43.37 -22.53
CA CYS A 35 11.35 42.00 -22.35
C CYS A 35 10.74 41.01 -23.36
N TYR A 36 9.52 41.25 -23.79
CA TYR A 36 8.76 40.40 -24.74
C TYR A 36 7.88 41.27 -25.65
N PRO A 37 8.36 41.70 -26.81
CA PRO A 37 7.71 42.70 -27.66
C PRO A 37 6.28 42.35 -28.12
N THR A 38 5.97 41.06 -28.21
CA THR A 38 4.63 40.55 -28.58
C THR A 38 3.72 40.30 -27.38
N TRP A 39 4.11 40.79 -26.18
CA TRP A 39 3.32 40.59 -24.96
C TRP A 39 1.92 41.17 -25.07
N ASP A 40 0.93 40.33 -24.74
CA ASP A 40 -0.48 40.71 -24.64
C ASP A 40 -1.08 40.16 -23.34
N THR A 41 -1.48 41.04 -22.45
CA THR A 41 -2.06 40.71 -21.15
C THR A 41 -3.39 39.95 -21.25
N VAL A 42 -4.11 40.05 -22.36
CA VAL A 42 -5.37 39.33 -22.57
C VAL A 42 -5.12 37.86 -22.85
N THR A 43 -4.19 37.60 -23.75
CA THR A 43 -3.91 36.25 -24.25
C THR A 43 -2.71 35.56 -23.59
N MET A 44 -1.94 36.27 -22.79
CA MET A 44 -0.73 35.75 -22.17
C MET A 44 -0.69 35.92 -20.65
N THR A 45 0.10 35.10 -19.99
CA THR A 45 0.43 35.21 -18.57
C THR A 45 1.88 34.81 -18.34
N ALA A 46 2.48 35.28 -17.24
CA ALA A 46 3.88 35.01 -16.90
C ALA A 46 4.00 34.43 -15.48
N SER A 47 5.00 33.55 -15.28
CA SER A 47 5.29 32.94 -13.99
C SER A 47 6.81 32.77 -13.80
N GLU A 48 7.29 32.80 -12.56
CA GLU A 48 8.64 32.38 -12.18
C GLU A 48 8.78 30.86 -12.06
N VAL A 49 7.64 30.15 -12.05
CA VAL A 49 7.60 28.70 -11.96
C VAL A 49 7.26 28.10 -13.32
N LYS A 50 8.05 27.12 -13.75
CA LYS A 50 7.73 26.30 -14.92
C LYS A 50 6.74 25.20 -14.52
N TYR A 51 5.55 25.26 -15.08
CA TYR A 51 4.52 24.22 -14.93
C TYR A 51 4.60 23.21 -16.07
N GLU A 52 4.45 21.95 -15.75
CA GLU A 52 4.41 20.86 -16.74
C GLU A 52 3.03 20.77 -17.38
N TYR A 53 1.99 20.90 -16.57
CA TYR A 53 0.58 20.90 -17.00
C TYR A 53 -0.11 22.16 -16.45
N PRO A 54 0.12 23.32 -17.08
CA PRO A 54 -0.40 24.59 -16.58
C PRO A 54 -1.93 24.67 -16.73
N CYS A 55 -2.59 25.27 -15.75
CA CYS A 55 -3.99 25.66 -15.80
C CYS A 55 -4.22 26.98 -15.06
N LEU A 56 -5.36 27.60 -15.22
CA LEU A 56 -5.79 28.72 -14.40
C LEU A 56 -6.67 28.22 -13.26
N ASP A 57 -6.53 28.81 -12.10
CA ASP A 57 -7.45 28.61 -11.00
C ASP A 57 -8.73 29.46 -11.20
N VAL A 58 -9.62 29.44 -10.20
CA VAL A 58 -10.89 30.22 -10.22
C VAL A 58 -10.67 31.73 -10.20
N SER A 59 -9.51 32.20 -9.73
CA SER A 59 -9.13 33.62 -9.76
C SER A 59 -8.45 34.04 -11.05
N GLY A 60 -8.15 33.09 -11.93
CA GLY A 60 -7.41 33.30 -13.17
C GLY A 60 -5.89 33.28 -13.00
N GLU A 61 -5.40 32.82 -11.86
CA GLU A 61 -3.98 32.65 -11.62
C GLU A 61 -3.44 31.32 -12.15
N LEU A 62 -2.20 31.36 -12.65
CA LEU A 62 -1.55 30.18 -13.24
C LEU A 62 -1.07 29.21 -12.15
N ARG A 63 -1.43 27.94 -12.29
CA ARG A 63 -0.98 26.85 -11.42
C ARG A 63 -0.75 25.55 -12.18
N GLU A 64 -0.16 24.58 -11.53
CA GLU A 64 -0.11 23.19 -12.01
C GLU A 64 -1.50 22.54 -11.88
N MET A 65 -1.88 21.71 -12.84
CA MET A 65 -3.09 20.87 -12.73
C MET A 65 -2.97 19.91 -11.54
N THR A 66 -4.07 19.73 -10.85
CA THR A 66 -4.17 18.65 -9.84
C THR A 66 -4.11 17.28 -10.53
N LYS A 67 -3.84 16.24 -9.75
CA LYS A 67 -3.84 14.85 -10.23
C LYS A 67 -5.20 14.48 -10.85
N TYR A 68 -6.28 14.90 -10.21
CA TYR A 68 -7.64 14.70 -10.70
C TYR A 68 -7.91 15.39 -12.03
N GLU A 69 -7.49 16.65 -12.19
CA GLU A 69 -7.62 17.39 -13.46
C GLU A 69 -6.82 16.73 -14.59
N LYS A 70 -5.60 16.25 -14.30
CA LYS A 70 -4.79 15.48 -15.25
C LYS A 70 -5.50 14.18 -15.67
N TYR A 71 -6.07 13.47 -14.71
CA TYR A 71 -6.85 12.25 -14.96
C TYR A 71 -8.06 12.52 -15.86
N LYS A 72 -8.87 13.55 -15.55
CA LYS A 72 -10.05 13.93 -16.36
C LYS A 72 -9.69 14.33 -17.78
N LYS A 73 -8.49 14.83 -18.02
CA LYS A 73 -7.96 15.18 -19.34
C LYS A 73 -7.22 14.02 -20.04
N GLY A 74 -7.14 12.84 -19.42
CA GLY A 74 -6.41 11.69 -19.97
C GLY A 74 -4.88 11.83 -19.93
N LEU A 75 -4.36 12.81 -19.17
CA LEU A 75 -2.93 13.06 -18.98
C LEU A 75 -2.34 12.26 -17.83
N TYR A 76 -3.16 11.62 -17.03
CA TYR A 76 -2.78 10.76 -15.92
C TYR A 76 -3.59 9.47 -15.95
N LYS A 77 -2.93 8.35 -15.64
CA LYS A 77 -3.54 7.03 -15.53
C LYS A 77 -3.50 6.60 -14.06
N LEU A 78 -4.66 6.23 -13.53
CA LEU A 78 -4.74 5.76 -12.14
C LEU A 78 -3.83 4.54 -11.92
N LEU A 79 -3.16 4.51 -10.78
CA LEU A 79 -2.43 3.36 -10.28
C LEU A 79 -3.41 2.32 -9.74
N GLU A 80 -2.95 1.10 -9.47
CA GLU A 80 -3.80 0.02 -8.96
C GLU A 80 -4.48 0.35 -7.62
N ASN A 81 -3.81 1.15 -6.78
CA ASN A 81 -4.31 1.62 -5.50
C ASN A 81 -4.93 3.02 -5.55
N GLU A 82 -5.32 3.51 -6.71
CA GLU A 82 -5.93 4.82 -6.87
C GLU A 82 -7.32 4.72 -7.50
N VAL A 83 -8.23 5.52 -6.99
CA VAL A 83 -9.62 5.57 -7.47
C VAL A 83 -10.12 7.01 -7.51
N GLU A 84 -10.98 7.32 -8.50
CA GLU A 84 -11.75 8.54 -8.47
C GLU A 84 -12.82 8.45 -7.38
N TYR A 85 -12.75 9.37 -6.41
CA TYR A 85 -13.64 9.37 -5.27
C TYR A 85 -14.01 10.80 -4.86
N GLN A 86 -15.30 11.10 -4.83
CA GLN A 86 -15.86 12.41 -4.42
C GLN A 86 -15.23 13.63 -5.13
N GLY A 87 -14.85 13.48 -6.40
CA GLY A 87 -14.29 14.56 -7.20
C GLY A 87 -12.79 14.78 -7.04
N ASP A 88 -12.08 13.81 -6.48
CA ASP A 88 -10.62 13.80 -6.36
C ASP A 88 -10.07 12.38 -6.61
N ILE A 89 -8.74 12.23 -6.59
CA ILE A 89 -8.06 10.92 -6.62
C ILE A 89 -7.74 10.51 -5.19
N LEU A 90 -8.43 9.46 -4.73
CA LEU A 90 -8.14 8.82 -3.45
C LEU A 90 -7.07 7.73 -3.65
N VAL A 91 -6.01 7.78 -2.83
CA VAL A 91 -5.01 6.70 -2.73
C VAL A 91 -5.48 5.76 -1.64
N LEU A 92 -5.76 4.52 -2.02
CA LEU A 92 -6.23 3.47 -1.12
C LEU A 92 -5.06 2.79 -0.39
N GLU A 93 -5.28 2.46 0.87
CA GLU A 93 -4.40 1.57 1.63
C GLU A 93 -4.77 0.11 1.36
N GLN A 94 -3.86 -0.83 1.67
CA GLN A 94 -4.16 -2.25 1.58
C GLN A 94 -5.37 -2.60 2.46
N GLY A 95 -6.31 -3.36 1.91
CA GLY A 95 -7.58 -3.67 2.57
C GLY A 95 -8.69 -2.66 2.30
N GLN A 96 -8.42 -1.57 1.59
CA GLN A 96 -9.45 -0.59 1.22
C GLN A 96 -9.86 -0.73 -0.24
N TYR A 97 -11.13 -0.48 -0.53
CA TYR A 97 -11.68 -0.36 -1.88
C TYR A 97 -12.96 0.47 -1.86
N VAL A 98 -13.35 0.98 -3.03
CA VAL A 98 -14.63 1.66 -3.20
C VAL A 98 -15.60 0.70 -3.89
N ASP A 99 -16.75 0.45 -3.26
CA ASP A 99 -17.76 -0.46 -3.78
C ASP A 99 -18.55 0.13 -4.96
N GLU A 100 -19.41 -0.68 -5.57
CA GLU A 100 -20.27 -0.27 -6.70
C GLU A 100 -21.23 0.89 -6.36
N LYS A 101 -21.47 1.15 -5.07
CA LYS A 101 -22.31 2.27 -4.60
C LYS A 101 -21.49 3.53 -4.33
N GLY A 102 -20.18 3.49 -4.58
CA GLY A 102 -19.27 4.59 -4.32
C GLY A 102 -18.95 4.79 -2.83
N VAL A 103 -19.06 3.74 -2.01
CA VAL A 103 -18.74 3.78 -0.58
C VAL A 103 -17.38 3.17 -0.33
N LEU A 104 -16.52 3.88 0.42
CA LEU A 104 -15.23 3.35 0.85
C LEU A 104 -15.44 2.22 1.87
N GLN A 105 -14.92 1.05 1.55
CA GLN A 105 -14.96 -0.16 2.37
C GLN A 105 -13.56 -0.47 2.91
N THR A 106 -13.51 -1.16 4.05
CA THR A 106 -12.26 -1.65 4.63
C THR A 106 -12.42 -3.11 5.03
N VAL A 107 -11.54 -3.96 4.53
CA VAL A 107 -11.43 -5.37 4.88
C VAL A 107 -10.24 -5.53 5.81
N PRO A 108 -10.44 -5.94 7.08
CA PRO A 108 -9.35 -6.08 8.03
C PRO A 108 -8.35 -7.13 7.54
N LYS A 109 -7.07 -6.85 7.76
CA LYS A 109 -6.01 -7.83 7.45
C LYS A 109 -6.18 -9.05 8.35
N PRO A 110 -6.21 -10.29 7.80
CA PRO A 110 -6.24 -11.51 8.61
C PRO A 110 -5.01 -11.62 9.51
N GLU A 111 -5.21 -12.17 10.70
CA GLU A 111 -4.08 -12.60 11.54
C GLU A 111 -3.41 -13.81 10.89
N GLY A 112 -2.10 -13.87 10.96
CA GLY A 112 -1.35 -15.03 10.46
C GLY A 112 -0.13 -14.67 9.63
N THR A 113 0.19 -15.55 8.70
CA THR A 113 1.38 -15.53 7.88
C THR A 113 1.37 -14.40 6.83
N ARG A 114 2.10 -14.56 5.76
CA ARG A 114 2.29 -13.55 4.73
C ARG A 114 1.06 -13.46 3.83
N VAL A 115 0.22 -12.44 4.04
CA VAL A 115 -0.92 -12.13 3.18
C VAL A 115 -0.70 -10.81 2.44
N GLU A 116 -1.12 -10.76 1.19
CA GLU A 116 -1.06 -9.58 0.33
C GLU A 116 -2.47 -9.21 -0.15
N TRP A 117 -2.71 -7.91 -0.30
CA TRP A 117 -3.97 -7.40 -0.80
C TRP A 117 -4.05 -7.52 -2.32
N ASN A 118 -5.09 -8.18 -2.84
CA ASN A 118 -5.36 -8.20 -4.27
C ASN A 118 -6.30 -7.05 -4.64
N TRP A 119 -5.78 -6.05 -5.35
CA TRP A 119 -6.51 -4.86 -5.77
C TRP A 119 -7.64 -5.13 -6.78
N LYS A 120 -7.66 -6.30 -7.42
CA LYS A 120 -8.68 -6.67 -8.42
C LYS A 120 -9.85 -7.39 -7.81
N THR A 121 -9.59 -8.30 -6.86
CA THR A 121 -10.63 -9.10 -6.20
C THR A 121 -11.12 -8.45 -4.91
N HIS A 122 -10.39 -7.46 -4.38
CA HIS A 122 -10.62 -6.82 -3.09
C HIS A 122 -10.62 -7.84 -1.93
N GLU A 123 -9.65 -8.75 -1.97
CA GLU A 123 -9.46 -9.81 -0.98
C GLU A 123 -8.01 -9.92 -0.54
N TRP A 124 -7.80 -10.42 0.68
CA TRP A 124 -6.48 -10.78 1.16
C TRP A 124 -6.13 -12.19 0.66
N GLU A 125 -5.03 -12.31 -0.07
CA GLU A 125 -4.52 -13.58 -0.59
C GLU A 125 -3.33 -14.07 0.23
N GLU A 126 -3.34 -15.36 0.61
CA GLU A 126 -2.19 -16.00 1.24
C GLU A 126 -1.04 -16.14 0.23
N LYS A 127 0.13 -15.60 0.59
CA LYS A 127 1.36 -15.67 -0.23
C LYS A 127 2.47 -16.48 0.43
N ALA A 128 2.27 -16.92 1.67
CA ALA A 128 3.24 -17.79 2.33
C ALA A 128 3.27 -19.17 1.68
N THR A 129 4.45 -19.72 1.55
CA THR A 129 4.62 -21.13 1.16
C THR A 129 4.16 -22.04 2.30
N ASN A 130 3.83 -23.30 1.99
CA ASN A 130 3.49 -24.28 3.03
C ASN A 130 4.61 -24.42 4.07
N LEU A 131 5.87 -24.30 3.68
CA LEU A 131 7.01 -24.33 4.60
C LEU A 131 6.98 -23.13 5.57
N GLU A 132 6.78 -21.92 5.06
CA GLU A 132 6.69 -20.70 5.90
C GLU A 132 5.54 -20.79 6.91
N ILE A 133 4.38 -21.32 6.48
CA ILE A 133 3.21 -21.51 7.34
C ILE A 133 3.51 -22.49 8.47
N VAL A 134 4.09 -23.66 8.15
CA VAL A 134 4.43 -24.69 9.14
C VAL A 134 5.52 -24.19 10.10
N GLN A 135 6.54 -23.48 9.59
CA GLN A 135 7.60 -22.89 10.41
C GLN A 135 7.04 -21.81 11.35
N ALA A 136 6.14 -20.96 10.90
CA ALA A 136 5.49 -19.96 11.75
C ALA A 136 4.75 -20.64 12.90
N GLN A 137 3.93 -21.65 12.60
CA GLN A 137 3.20 -22.41 13.63
C GLN A 137 4.15 -23.14 14.60
N TYR A 138 5.22 -23.76 14.10
CA TYR A 138 6.22 -24.38 14.93
C TYR A 138 6.84 -23.37 15.92
N SER A 139 7.26 -22.21 15.41
CA SER A 139 7.89 -21.14 16.22
C SER A 139 6.94 -20.57 17.28
N GLU A 140 5.63 -20.59 17.03
CA GLU A 140 4.64 -20.15 18.02
C GLU A 140 4.61 -21.02 19.28
N TYR A 141 4.92 -22.30 19.15
CA TYR A 141 4.85 -23.30 20.23
C TYR A 141 6.22 -23.77 20.70
N GLU A 142 7.31 -23.29 20.06
CA GLU A 142 8.67 -23.65 20.42
C GLU A 142 9.02 -23.20 21.86
N GLY A 143 9.78 -24.02 22.56
CA GLY A 143 10.26 -23.72 23.91
C GLY A 143 9.27 -24.03 25.05
N MET A 144 8.12 -24.66 24.72
CA MET A 144 7.16 -25.13 25.71
C MET A 144 7.39 -26.60 26.11
N ASP A 145 8.47 -27.23 25.65
CA ASP A 145 8.83 -28.63 25.90
C ASP A 145 9.71 -28.84 27.15
N THR A 146 9.79 -27.84 28.06
CA THR A 146 10.51 -27.99 29.31
C THR A 146 9.74 -28.90 30.25
N PRO A 147 10.47 -29.69 31.14
CA PRO A 147 9.79 -30.57 32.07
C PRO A 147 8.76 -29.89 32.96
N SER A 148 9.04 -28.65 33.41
CA SER A 148 8.10 -27.86 34.21
C SER A 148 6.85 -27.47 33.45
N THR A 149 6.98 -27.04 32.20
CA THR A 149 5.84 -26.64 31.34
C THR A 149 4.96 -27.84 30.98
N LEU A 150 5.59 -28.98 30.67
CA LEU A 150 4.84 -30.21 30.37
C LEU A 150 4.09 -30.74 31.62
N GLU A 151 4.66 -30.59 32.79
CA GLU A 151 3.97 -30.96 34.04
C GLU A 151 2.80 -30.01 34.35
N GLU A 152 2.96 -28.73 34.13
CA GLU A 152 1.87 -27.74 34.25
C GLU A 152 0.73 -28.04 33.27
N MET A 153 1.03 -28.40 32.00
CA MET A 153 0.04 -28.87 31.05
C MET A 153 -0.76 -30.08 31.55
N LYS A 154 -0.03 -31.09 32.10
CA LYS A 154 -0.68 -32.29 32.64
C LYS A 154 -1.56 -32.01 33.86
N GLN A 155 -1.16 -31.08 34.72
CA GLN A 155 -1.99 -30.68 35.87
C GLN A 155 -3.27 -29.97 35.43
N GLN A 156 -3.23 -29.24 34.35
CA GLN A 156 -4.40 -28.58 33.81
C GLN A 156 -5.31 -29.55 33.06
N ASP A 157 -4.75 -30.38 32.17
CA ASP A 157 -5.42 -31.44 31.45
C ASP A 157 -4.39 -32.51 31.07
N PRO A 158 -4.55 -33.78 31.53
CA PRO A 158 -3.59 -34.85 31.23
C PRO A 158 -3.34 -35.09 29.72
N ALA A 159 -4.30 -34.76 28.86
CA ALA A 159 -4.14 -34.91 27.42
C ALA A 159 -3.32 -33.77 26.77
N LEU A 160 -3.23 -32.60 27.40
CA LEU A 160 -2.68 -31.39 26.81
C LEU A 160 -1.20 -31.52 26.46
N ALA A 161 -0.39 -32.11 27.36
CA ALA A 161 1.03 -32.34 27.11
C ALA A 161 1.25 -33.33 25.95
N THR A 162 0.40 -34.35 25.84
CA THR A 162 0.46 -35.34 24.75
C THR A 162 0.07 -34.69 23.42
N GLU A 163 -0.97 -33.89 23.40
CA GLU A 163 -1.40 -33.12 22.22
C GLU A 163 -0.26 -32.21 21.74
N TYR A 164 0.34 -31.42 22.65
CA TYR A 164 1.46 -30.54 22.34
C TYR A 164 2.63 -31.31 21.72
N LEU A 165 3.09 -32.39 22.36
CA LEU A 165 4.24 -33.16 21.88
C LEU A 165 3.97 -33.79 20.50
N ASN A 166 2.79 -34.36 20.29
CA ASN A 166 2.41 -34.93 19.00
C ASN A 166 2.38 -33.85 17.91
N MET A 167 1.76 -32.71 18.17
CA MET A 167 1.72 -31.58 17.24
C MET A 167 3.14 -31.12 16.87
N MET A 168 4.03 -30.98 17.84
CA MET A 168 5.42 -30.55 17.58
C MET A 168 6.22 -31.59 16.78
N ILE A 169 5.98 -32.88 17.00
CA ILE A 169 6.59 -33.95 16.19
C ILE A 169 6.09 -33.89 14.75
N GLU A 170 4.79 -33.72 14.54
CA GLU A 170 4.18 -33.61 13.22
C GLU A 170 4.67 -32.36 12.46
N LEU A 171 4.74 -31.22 13.13
CA LEU A 171 5.25 -29.97 12.54
C LEU A 171 6.73 -30.11 12.13
N ARG A 172 7.57 -30.73 12.97
CA ARG A 172 8.99 -31.01 12.60
C ARG A 172 9.08 -31.94 11.38
N GLY A 173 8.25 -32.97 11.31
CA GLY A 173 8.17 -33.88 10.16
C GLY A 173 7.77 -33.14 8.88
N LEU A 174 6.79 -32.27 8.95
CA LEU A 174 6.36 -31.44 7.83
C LEU A 174 7.45 -30.46 7.38
N ILE A 175 8.12 -29.77 8.30
CA ILE A 175 9.25 -28.88 8.00
C ILE A 175 10.35 -29.65 7.27
N TYR A 176 10.73 -30.83 7.76
CA TYR A 176 11.73 -31.67 7.09
C TYR A 176 11.31 -32.05 5.69
N THR A 177 10.09 -32.53 5.50
CA THR A 177 9.55 -32.94 4.20
C THR A 177 9.50 -31.78 3.21
N LEU A 178 9.00 -30.62 3.65
CA LEU A 178 8.86 -29.43 2.82
C LEU A 178 10.21 -28.78 2.48
N SER A 179 11.18 -28.82 3.42
CA SER A 179 12.52 -28.27 3.16
C SER A 179 13.34 -29.10 2.17
N THR A 180 13.00 -30.39 2.03
CA THR A 180 13.66 -31.31 1.07
C THR A 180 12.91 -31.41 -0.25
N SER A 181 11.74 -30.80 -0.40
CA SER A 181 10.94 -30.80 -1.63
C SER A 181 11.43 -29.75 -2.62
N GLU A 182 11.59 -30.13 -3.89
CA GLU A 182 11.98 -29.20 -4.96
C GLU A 182 10.88 -28.19 -5.32
N THR A 183 9.62 -28.50 -5.00
CA THR A 183 8.46 -27.63 -5.28
C THR A 183 7.78 -27.20 -3.99
N GLN A 184 7.89 -25.91 -3.67
CA GLN A 184 7.11 -25.30 -2.59
C GLN A 184 5.81 -24.74 -3.16
N THR A 185 4.68 -25.28 -2.70
CA THR A 185 3.36 -24.76 -3.07
C THR A 185 2.94 -23.64 -2.13
N VAL A 186 2.29 -22.60 -2.68
CA VAL A 186 1.69 -21.50 -1.91
C VAL A 186 0.31 -21.92 -1.41
N GLY A 187 0.01 -21.61 -0.14
CA GLY A 187 -1.30 -21.83 0.47
C GLY A 187 -1.55 -23.21 1.07
N TYR A 188 -2.62 -23.31 1.83
CA TYR A 188 -3.02 -24.47 2.63
C TYR A 188 -3.47 -25.71 1.83
N ALA A 189 -3.52 -25.65 0.52
CA ALA A 189 -4.35 -26.53 -0.29
C ALA A 189 -3.98 -28.03 -0.28
N VAL A 190 -2.86 -28.44 0.32
CA VAL A 190 -2.36 -29.82 0.10
C VAL A 190 -1.84 -30.55 1.35
N LEU A 191 -1.59 -29.88 2.46
CA LEU A 191 -1.03 -30.53 3.66
C LEU A 191 -1.92 -30.38 4.88
N PRO A 192 -2.30 -31.48 5.56
CA PRO A 192 -2.99 -31.41 6.84
C PRO A 192 -2.02 -30.89 7.90
N ILE A 193 -1.99 -29.58 8.08
CA ILE A 193 -1.21 -28.96 9.16
C ILE A 193 -1.97 -29.21 10.47
N PRO A 194 -1.32 -29.79 11.51
CA PRO A 194 -1.97 -30.08 12.76
C PRO A 194 -2.49 -28.80 13.42
N GLN A 195 -3.76 -28.80 13.82
CA GLN A 195 -4.41 -27.65 14.44
C GLN A 195 -4.44 -27.84 15.96
N PRO A 196 -3.91 -26.89 16.75
CA PRO A 196 -3.96 -26.95 18.21
C PRO A 196 -5.40 -26.77 18.70
N SER A 197 -5.77 -27.51 19.76
CA SER A 197 -7.05 -27.30 20.43
C SER A 197 -7.12 -25.89 21.06
N GLU A 198 -8.34 -25.42 21.35
CA GLU A 198 -8.52 -24.14 22.04
C GLU A 198 -7.82 -24.13 23.42
N LYS A 199 -7.82 -25.24 24.14
CA LYS A 199 -7.11 -25.36 25.41
C LYS A 199 -5.59 -25.17 25.26
N LEU A 200 -5.01 -25.74 24.19
CA LEU A 200 -3.58 -25.57 23.92
C LEU A 200 -3.24 -24.13 23.52
N LYS A 201 -4.10 -23.47 22.74
CA LYS A 201 -3.96 -22.05 22.40
C LYS A 201 -4.03 -21.17 23.66
N GLU A 202 -4.99 -21.41 24.54
CA GLU A 202 -5.13 -20.68 25.80
C GLU A 202 -3.91 -20.87 26.71
N PHE A 203 -3.40 -22.12 26.81
CA PHE A 203 -2.18 -22.41 27.57
C PHE A 203 -0.99 -21.64 26.99
N LYS A 204 -0.76 -21.70 25.65
CA LYS A 204 0.32 -20.96 24.98
C LYS A 204 0.24 -19.45 25.28
N ASN A 205 -0.94 -18.86 25.17
CA ASN A 205 -1.10 -17.42 25.40
C ASN A 205 -0.70 -17.01 26.83
N ARG A 206 -1.09 -17.80 27.83
CA ARG A 206 -0.68 -17.58 29.23
C ARG A 206 0.85 -17.75 29.41
N PHE A 207 1.42 -18.79 28.82
CA PHE A 207 2.86 -19.05 28.87
C PHE A 207 3.70 -17.90 28.29
N LYS A 208 3.26 -17.29 27.18
CA LYS A 208 3.94 -16.12 26.57
C LYS A 208 3.84 -14.85 27.42
N LEU A 209 2.80 -14.71 28.24
CA LEU A 209 2.63 -13.54 29.12
C LEU A 209 3.50 -13.64 30.41
N THR A 210 4.04 -14.80 30.71
CA THR A 210 4.85 -15.06 31.92
C THR A 210 6.37 -15.09 31.67
N LYS A 211 6.78 -14.98 30.41
CA LYS A 211 8.18 -14.81 29.97
C LYS A 211 8.46 -13.37 29.56
#